data_2c731420be1e14ac0b1f03794016e11e
#
_entry.id   2c731420be1e14ac0b1f03794016e11e
#
_cell.length_a   1.000
_cell.length_b   1.000
_cell.length_c   1.000
_cell.angle_alpha   90.00
_cell.angle_beta   90.00
_cell.angle_gamma   90.00
#
_symmetry.space_group_name_H-M   'P 1'
#
loop_
_entity.id
_entity.type
_entity.pdbx_description
1 polymer ?
#
loop_
_entity_poly.entity_id
_entity_poly.type
_entity_poly.pdbx_seq_one_letter_code
_entity_poly.pdbx_strand_id
1 'polypeptide(L)'
;MKFVMILIAAAFVASPAVAALDGAALYKDKTCNACHGPKADKPLMPNYPKLAGQNAAYAEQQMKDIKSGARNNGQTAAMKGVMHLVNDEEIKAIADWLSKQK
;
A
#
# COMPACT_ATOMS: atom_id res chain seq x y z
N MET A 1 -52.70 -24.66 26.82
CA MET A 1 -51.88 -23.52 26.36
C MET A 1 -50.52 -24.04 25.98
N LYS A 2 -50.26 -24.04 24.69
CA LYS A 2 -48.91 -24.40 24.20
C LYS A 2 -48.14 -23.10 23.96
N PHE A 3 -47.09 -22.85 24.73
CA PHE A 3 -46.16 -21.75 24.48
C PHE A 3 -45.25 -22.18 23.37
N VAL A 4 -45.38 -21.51 22.23
CA VAL A 4 -44.40 -21.64 21.15
C VAL A 4 -43.27 -20.71 21.47
N MET A 5 -42.15 -21.27 21.95
CA MET A 5 -40.89 -20.52 22.04
C MET A 5 -40.34 -20.35 20.63
N ILE A 6 -40.49 -19.13 20.08
CA ILE A 6 -39.80 -18.76 18.85
C ILE A 6 -38.39 -18.46 19.28
N LEU A 7 -37.50 -19.42 19.07
CA LEU A 7 -36.05 -19.16 19.09
C LEU A 7 -35.71 -18.31 17.88
N ILE A 8 -35.58 -17.01 18.11
CA ILE A 8 -34.94 -16.12 17.12
C ILE A 8 -33.45 -16.43 17.18
N ALA A 9 -32.99 -17.29 16.29
CA ALA A 9 -31.58 -17.44 16.06
C ALA A 9 -31.12 -16.13 15.44
N ALA A 10 -30.43 -15.30 16.23
CA ALA A 10 -29.69 -14.16 15.70
C ALA A 10 -28.57 -14.72 14.82
N ALA A 11 -28.79 -14.69 13.52
CA ALA A 11 -27.73 -15.00 12.59
C ALA A 11 -26.68 -13.91 12.72
N PHE A 12 -25.57 -14.22 13.36
CA PHE A 12 -24.37 -13.40 13.34
C PHE A 12 -23.83 -13.47 11.90
N VAL A 13 -24.18 -12.48 11.08
CA VAL A 13 -23.47 -12.25 9.82
C VAL A 13 -22.16 -11.58 10.23
N ALA A 14 -21.13 -12.37 10.47
CA ALA A 14 -19.79 -11.85 10.54
C ALA A 14 -19.49 -11.24 9.16
N SER A 15 -19.45 -9.91 9.07
CA SER A 15 -18.87 -9.25 7.90
C SER A 15 -17.50 -9.86 7.68
N PRO A 16 -17.18 -10.39 6.49
CA PRO A 16 -15.85 -10.86 6.24
C PRO A 16 -14.90 -9.69 6.52
N ALA A 17 -14.02 -9.86 7.50
CA ALA A 17 -12.94 -8.91 7.70
C ALA A 17 -12.21 -8.80 6.37
N VAL A 18 -12.24 -7.62 5.74
CA VAL A 18 -11.40 -7.34 4.59
C VAL A 18 -9.98 -7.58 5.08
N ALA A 19 -9.34 -8.63 4.59
CA ALA A 19 -7.96 -8.92 4.94
C ALA A 19 -7.13 -7.67 4.65
N ALA A 20 -6.39 -7.21 5.64
CA ALA A 20 -5.46 -6.10 5.45
C ALA A 20 -4.53 -6.42 4.28
N LEU A 21 -4.34 -5.46 3.38
CA LEU A 21 -3.42 -5.60 2.27
C LEU A 21 -1.98 -5.78 2.80
N ASP A 22 -1.26 -6.69 2.19
CA ASP A 22 0.14 -6.94 2.54
C ASP A 22 1.05 -5.98 1.77
N GLY A 23 1.56 -4.97 2.46
CA GLY A 23 2.44 -3.96 1.87
C GLY A 23 3.74 -4.55 1.33
N ALA A 24 4.32 -5.55 1.99
CA ALA A 24 5.53 -6.22 1.52
C ALA A 24 5.30 -6.96 0.20
N ALA A 25 4.20 -7.71 0.11
CA ALA A 25 3.82 -8.41 -1.11
C ALA A 25 3.52 -7.43 -2.26
N LEU A 26 2.79 -6.37 -1.99
CA LEU A 26 2.48 -5.32 -2.96
C LEU A 26 3.73 -4.60 -3.46
N TYR A 27 4.65 -4.29 -2.57
CA TYR A 27 5.93 -3.67 -2.93
C TYR A 27 6.68 -4.50 -3.98
N LYS A 28 6.69 -5.81 -3.81
CA LYS A 28 7.28 -6.74 -4.75
C LYS A 28 6.45 -6.89 -6.03
N ASP A 29 5.15 -7.12 -5.88
CA ASP A 29 4.24 -7.39 -7.01
C ASP A 29 4.10 -6.18 -7.95
N LYS A 30 4.16 -4.98 -7.40
CA LYS A 30 4.13 -3.73 -8.18
C LYS A 30 5.50 -3.30 -8.67
N THR A 31 6.51 -4.16 -8.56
CA THR A 31 7.88 -3.95 -9.06
C THR A 31 8.69 -2.83 -8.39
N CYS A 32 8.25 -2.33 -7.26
CA CYS A 32 8.98 -1.29 -6.52
C CYS A 32 10.41 -1.73 -6.17
N ASN A 33 10.56 -3.02 -5.82
CA ASN A 33 11.84 -3.62 -5.48
C ASN A 33 12.87 -3.60 -6.61
N ALA A 34 12.43 -3.54 -7.87
CA ALA A 34 13.33 -3.54 -9.01
C ALA A 34 14.24 -2.30 -9.03
N CYS A 35 13.71 -1.15 -8.60
CA CYS A 35 14.44 0.12 -8.58
C CYS A 35 14.88 0.55 -7.18
N HIS A 36 14.09 0.25 -6.14
CA HIS A 36 14.35 0.71 -4.78
C HIS A 36 15.03 -0.33 -3.88
N GLY A 37 15.23 -1.56 -4.38
CA GLY A 37 15.84 -2.65 -3.64
C GLY A 37 14.83 -3.49 -2.86
N PRO A 38 15.19 -4.72 -2.43
CA PRO A 38 14.27 -5.65 -1.77
C PRO A 38 13.63 -5.13 -0.49
N LYS A 39 14.36 -4.30 0.25
CA LYS A 39 13.92 -3.68 1.52
C LYS A 39 13.82 -2.16 1.42
N ALA A 40 13.77 -1.62 0.21
CA ALA A 40 13.71 -0.19 -0.06
C ALA A 40 14.90 0.63 0.49
N ASP A 41 16.00 -0.01 0.83
CA ASP A 41 17.19 0.61 1.43
C ASP A 41 18.43 0.62 0.52
N LYS A 42 18.36 -0.07 -0.62
CA LYS A 42 19.46 -0.15 -1.58
C LYS A 42 18.95 0.12 -3.00
N PRO A 43 18.75 1.39 -3.35
CA PRO A 43 18.28 1.74 -4.69
C PRO A 43 19.29 1.32 -5.76
N LEU A 44 18.77 0.93 -6.94
CA LEU A 44 19.56 0.46 -8.07
C LEU A 44 20.50 1.54 -8.61
N MET A 45 20.06 2.79 -8.57
CA MET A 45 20.80 3.94 -9.11
C MET A 45 21.01 4.97 -7.99
N PRO A 46 22.18 5.69 -8.02
CA PRO A 46 22.49 6.68 -6.96
C PRO A 46 21.48 7.81 -6.82
N ASN A 47 20.78 8.13 -7.90
CA ASN A 47 19.75 9.19 -7.91
C ASN A 47 18.32 8.70 -7.60
N TYR A 48 18.15 7.42 -7.35
CA TYR A 48 16.88 6.89 -6.85
C TYR A 48 16.86 7.00 -5.33
N PRO A 49 15.73 7.40 -4.73
CA PRO A 49 15.68 7.62 -3.29
C PRO A 49 15.64 6.30 -2.52
N LYS A 50 16.26 6.30 -1.35
CA LYS A 50 16.02 5.30 -0.32
C LYS A 50 14.64 5.58 0.30
N LEU A 51 13.80 4.57 0.36
CA LEU A 51 12.42 4.70 0.86
C LEU A 51 12.24 4.12 2.26
N ALA A 52 13.13 3.22 2.69
CA ALA A 52 13.04 2.56 3.99
C ALA A 52 13.04 3.56 5.15
N GLY A 53 12.11 3.39 6.09
CA GLY A 53 11.98 4.23 7.26
C GLY A 53 11.33 5.59 7.03
N GLN A 54 10.81 5.85 5.83
CA GLN A 54 10.11 7.09 5.52
C GLN A 54 8.79 7.17 6.29
N ASN A 55 8.40 8.37 6.68
CA ASN A 55 7.10 8.62 7.29
C ASN A 55 5.97 8.12 6.39
N ALA A 56 5.06 7.30 6.94
CA ALA A 56 4.00 6.66 6.15
C ALA A 56 3.08 7.68 5.47
N ALA A 57 2.65 8.71 6.18
CA ALA A 57 1.77 9.74 5.61
C ALA A 57 2.46 10.52 4.48
N TYR A 58 3.74 10.80 4.64
CA TYR A 58 4.54 11.46 3.61
C TYR A 58 4.70 10.56 2.37
N ALA A 59 5.06 9.30 2.55
CA ALA A 59 5.23 8.36 1.46
C ALA A 59 3.91 8.15 0.70
N GLU A 60 2.80 8.01 1.40
CA GLU A 60 1.46 7.90 0.81
C GLU A 60 1.14 9.11 -0.07
N GLN A 61 1.35 10.32 0.44
CA GLN A 61 1.07 11.55 -0.29
C GLN A 61 1.98 11.69 -1.51
N GLN A 62 3.27 11.38 -1.39
CA GLN A 62 4.20 11.43 -2.51
C GLN A 62 3.81 10.45 -3.63
N MET A 63 3.42 9.23 -3.28
CA MET A 63 2.97 8.25 -4.27
C MET A 63 1.69 8.71 -4.99
N LYS A 64 0.74 9.29 -4.27
CA LYS A 64 -0.47 9.89 -4.87
C LYS A 64 -0.15 11.06 -5.79
N ASP A 65 0.76 11.92 -5.39
CA ASP A 65 1.19 13.07 -6.17
C ASP A 65 1.90 12.66 -7.46
N ILE A 66 2.73 11.64 -7.40
CA ILE A 66 3.38 11.07 -8.60
C ILE A 66 2.32 10.48 -9.54
N LYS A 67 1.38 9.73 -8.99
CA LYS A 67 0.31 9.09 -9.77
C LYS A 67 -0.56 10.12 -10.48
N SER A 68 -0.94 11.20 -9.81
CA SER A 68 -1.78 12.27 -10.36
C SER A 68 -1.04 13.22 -11.30
N GLY A 69 0.30 13.26 -11.22
CA GLY A 69 1.13 14.24 -11.92
C GLY A 69 1.36 15.54 -11.15
N ALA A 70 0.86 15.66 -9.92
CA ALA A 70 1.14 16.81 -9.05
C ALA A 70 2.63 16.92 -8.72
N ARG A 71 3.31 15.77 -8.60
CA ARG A 71 4.77 15.69 -8.53
C ARG A 71 5.29 15.13 -9.85
N ASN A 72 6.03 15.94 -10.60
CA ASN A 72 6.50 15.57 -11.96
C ASN A 72 7.93 15.98 -12.27
N ASN A 73 8.75 16.25 -11.24
CA ASN A 73 10.13 16.68 -11.40
C ASN A 73 11.10 15.50 -11.54
N GLY A 74 12.28 15.76 -12.14
CA GLY A 74 13.34 14.79 -12.28
C GLY A 74 12.90 13.51 -12.98
N GLN A 75 13.19 12.35 -12.39
CA GLN A 75 12.83 11.03 -12.93
C GLN A 75 11.47 10.52 -12.50
N THR A 76 10.62 11.36 -11.98
CA THR A 76 9.27 11.02 -11.54
C THR A 76 8.43 10.41 -12.66
N ALA A 77 8.70 10.73 -13.92
CA ALA A 77 7.99 10.15 -15.06
C ALA A 77 8.06 8.62 -15.12
N ALA A 78 9.19 8.03 -14.76
CA ALA A 78 9.35 6.58 -14.68
C ALA A 78 8.47 5.98 -13.58
N MET A 79 8.42 6.63 -12.41
CA MET A 79 7.55 6.24 -11.29
C MET A 79 6.08 6.38 -11.60
N LYS A 80 5.69 7.37 -12.39
CA LYS A 80 4.29 7.59 -12.79
C LYS A 80 3.73 6.37 -13.51
N GLY A 81 4.51 5.74 -14.38
CA GLY A 81 4.12 4.51 -15.07
C GLY A 81 3.85 3.36 -14.11
N VAL A 82 4.66 3.20 -13.08
CA VAL A 82 4.47 2.20 -12.02
C VAL A 82 3.24 2.54 -11.16
N MET A 83 3.08 3.79 -10.79
CA MET A 83 1.99 4.24 -9.91
C MET A 83 0.60 4.06 -10.55
N HIS A 84 0.48 4.01 -11.86
CA HIS A 84 -0.77 3.68 -12.54
C HIS A 84 -1.26 2.25 -12.23
N LEU A 85 -0.38 1.36 -11.80
CA LEU A 85 -0.71 -0.01 -11.44
C LEU A 85 -1.17 -0.16 -9.98
N VAL A 86 -1.15 0.92 -9.20
CA VAL A 86 -1.34 0.90 -7.75
C VAL A 86 -2.52 1.79 -7.39
N ASN A 87 -3.53 1.22 -6.71
CA ASN A 87 -4.67 2.00 -6.22
C ASN A 87 -4.34 2.67 -4.87
N ASP A 88 -5.23 3.54 -4.39
CA ASP A 88 -5.00 4.32 -3.18
C ASP A 88 -4.85 3.46 -1.91
N GLU A 89 -5.60 2.38 -1.82
CA GLU A 89 -5.52 1.45 -0.68
C GLU A 89 -4.19 0.68 -0.68
N GLU A 90 -3.74 0.27 -1.85
CA GLU A 90 -2.43 -0.37 -2.04
C GLU A 90 -1.28 0.60 -1.75
N ILE A 91 -1.41 1.86 -2.16
CA ILE A 91 -0.45 2.92 -1.82
C ILE A 91 -0.30 3.06 -0.32
N LYS A 92 -1.41 3.09 0.41
CA LYS A 92 -1.39 3.17 1.86
C LYS A 92 -0.69 1.98 2.50
N ALA A 93 -0.99 0.77 2.04
CA ALA A 93 -0.37 -0.46 2.55
C ALA A 93 1.15 -0.47 2.31
N ILE A 94 1.59 -0.06 1.12
CA ILE A 94 3.02 0.06 0.79
C ILE A 94 3.69 1.12 1.66
N ALA A 95 3.07 2.28 1.83
CA ALA A 95 3.60 3.36 2.65
C ALA A 95 3.76 2.94 4.11
N ASP A 96 2.79 2.24 4.67
CA ASP A 96 2.86 1.71 6.03
C ASP A 96 4.00 0.69 6.18
N TRP A 97 4.16 -0.19 5.21
CA TRP A 97 5.27 -1.15 5.21
C TRP A 97 6.63 -0.46 5.12
N LEU A 98 6.78 0.52 4.22
CA LEU A 98 8.01 1.30 4.06
C LEU A 98 8.43 1.97 5.36
N SER A 99 7.49 2.52 6.11
CA SER A 99 7.76 3.23 7.36
C SER A 99 8.37 2.33 8.44
N LYS A 100 8.16 1.03 8.34
CA LYS A 100 8.65 0.02 9.29
C LYS A 100 9.99 -0.59 8.87
N GLN A 101 10.47 -0.30 7.69
CA GLN A 101 11.78 -0.76 7.24
C GLN A 101 12.90 0.09 7.84
N LYS A 102 14.05 -0.50 8.01
CA LYS A 102 15.21 0.18 8.62
C LYS A 102 16.30 0.47 7.60
#